data_816b64eb907ba249dccb10fef8b6da93
#
_entry.id   816b64eb907ba249dccb10fef8b6da93
#
_cell.length_a   1.000
_cell.length_b   1.000
_cell.length_c   1.000
_cell.angle_alpha   90.00
_cell.angle_beta   90.00
_cell.angle_gamma   90.00
#
_symmetry.space_group_name_H-M   'P 1'
#
loop_
_entity.id
_entity.type
_entity.pdbx_description
1 polymer ?
#
loop_
_entity_poly.entity_id
_entity_poly.type
_entity_poly.pdbx_seq_one_letter_code
_entity_poly.pdbx_strand_id
1 'polypeptide(L)'
;DSRPSRDFFSKWNGDGMEKLDAQVTGWINNLSGHNNLIDVFMVAVTQAGVPLLILAVVASWWWGGGGRTERHVAVACGLSFLLGLTLNQIVLLLVHRVRPYDAGVSHLLIARSADPSFPSDHATASFAIVFSYVFNARVRKALWFFAAALLLVISRVYVGTHYVGDILGGIATALIAAGLVRIAYREGTRIDRWVTGLL
;
A
#
# COMPACT_ATOMS: atom_id res chain seq x y z
N ASP A 1 36.91 29.62 11.96
CA ASP A 1 36.59 28.45 11.14
C ASP A 1 35.31 27.78 11.69
N SER A 2 34.15 28.41 11.41
CA SER A 2 32.84 27.97 11.87
C SER A 2 32.23 27.10 10.79
N ARG A 3 32.57 25.82 10.73
CA ARG A 3 31.82 24.85 9.95
C ARG A 3 30.45 24.67 10.61
N PRO A 4 29.34 24.83 9.87
CA PRO A 4 28.00 24.52 10.41
C PRO A 4 27.97 23.07 10.87
N SER A 5 27.52 22.85 12.09
CA SER A 5 27.48 21.53 12.72
C SER A 5 26.63 20.57 11.87
N ARG A 6 26.97 19.28 11.82
CA ARG A 6 26.20 18.24 11.12
C ARG A 6 24.72 18.21 11.57
N ASP A 7 24.46 18.63 12.79
CA ASP A 7 23.12 18.73 13.38
C ASP A 7 22.22 19.76 12.71
N PHE A 8 22.82 20.85 12.15
CA PHE A 8 22.07 21.88 11.42
C PHE A 8 21.46 21.32 10.12
N PHE A 9 22.22 20.54 9.35
CA PHE A 9 21.74 19.95 8.09
C PHE A 9 20.73 18.80 8.31
N SER A 10 20.90 18.00 9.37
CA SER A 10 19.96 16.92 9.69
C SER A 10 18.58 17.47 10.10
N LYS A 11 18.58 18.52 10.93
CA LYS A 11 17.38 19.20 11.40
C LYS A 11 16.63 19.91 10.27
N TRP A 12 17.38 20.54 9.35
CA TRP A 12 16.78 21.29 8.24
C TRP A 12 16.10 20.36 7.21
N ASN A 13 16.68 19.20 6.91
CA ASN A 13 16.11 18.23 5.96
C ASN A 13 14.93 17.45 6.55
N GLY A 14 14.94 17.10 7.83
CA GLY A 14 13.85 16.39 8.50
C GLY A 14 12.59 17.26 8.61
N ASP A 15 12.73 18.44 9.19
CA ASP A 15 11.62 19.39 9.40
C ASP A 15 11.00 19.87 8.07
N GLY A 16 11.79 20.00 7.01
CA GLY A 16 11.32 20.42 5.67
C GLY A 16 10.44 19.35 5.00
N MET A 17 10.88 18.09 5.04
CA MET A 17 10.12 16.97 4.42
C MET A 17 8.83 16.67 5.19
N GLU A 18 8.84 16.73 6.52
CA GLU A 18 7.64 16.56 7.33
C GLU A 18 6.61 17.65 7.08
N LYS A 19 7.04 18.91 6.97
CA LYS A 19 6.16 20.04 6.63
C LYS A 19 5.54 19.88 5.24
N LEU A 20 6.34 19.48 4.25
CA LEU A 20 5.86 19.23 2.89
C LEU A 20 4.84 18.09 2.86
N ASP A 21 5.13 16.98 3.55
CA ASP A 21 4.22 15.84 3.66
C ASP A 21 2.88 16.24 4.31
N ALA A 22 2.94 17.00 5.41
CA ALA A 22 1.75 17.54 6.06
C ALA A 22 0.96 18.49 5.16
N GLN A 23 1.63 19.37 4.41
CA GLN A 23 0.97 20.29 3.48
C GLN A 23 0.25 19.55 2.35
N VAL A 24 0.93 18.62 1.66
CA VAL A 24 0.35 17.84 0.56
C VAL A 24 -0.81 16.97 1.07
N THR A 25 -0.64 16.36 2.24
CA THR A 25 -1.71 15.59 2.90
C THR A 25 -2.92 16.48 3.19
N GLY A 26 -2.71 17.66 3.77
CA GLY A 26 -3.78 18.63 4.07
C GLY A 26 -4.50 19.09 2.80
N TRP A 27 -3.79 19.35 1.71
CA TRP A 27 -4.42 19.75 0.43
C TRP A 27 -5.37 18.69 -0.12
N ILE A 28 -4.97 17.41 -0.07
CA ILE A 28 -5.81 16.30 -0.53
C ILE A 28 -7.00 16.12 0.41
N ASN A 29 -6.76 16.13 1.73
CA ASN A 29 -7.82 15.95 2.71
C ASN A 29 -8.81 17.11 2.74
N ASN A 30 -8.38 18.36 2.47
CA ASN A 30 -9.27 19.51 2.38
C ASN A 30 -10.32 19.42 1.27
N LEU A 31 -10.19 18.46 0.34
CA LEU A 31 -11.26 18.17 -0.63
C LEU A 31 -12.43 17.41 0.02
N SER A 32 -12.25 16.84 1.20
CA SER A 32 -13.28 16.11 1.95
C SER A 32 -14.25 17.08 2.66
N GLY A 33 -15.48 16.62 2.88
CA GLY A 33 -16.52 17.41 3.55
C GLY A 33 -17.24 18.43 2.67
N HIS A 34 -16.89 18.56 1.39
CA HIS A 34 -17.52 19.50 0.46
C HIS A 34 -18.60 18.85 -0.41
N ASN A 35 -18.53 17.55 -0.61
CA ASN A 35 -19.49 16.82 -1.44
C ASN A 35 -19.75 15.44 -0.83
N ASN A 36 -20.96 15.25 -0.29
CA ASN A 36 -21.35 14.01 0.37
C ASN A 36 -21.24 12.76 -0.52
N LEU A 37 -21.48 12.87 -1.84
CA LEU A 37 -21.36 11.71 -2.75
C LEU A 37 -19.89 11.28 -2.91
N ILE A 38 -18.98 12.25 -3.01
CA ILE A 38 -17.54 11.95 -3.09
C ILE A 38 -17.06 11.38 -1.77
N ASP A 39 -17.49 11.94 -0.63
CA ASP A 39 -17.12 11.44 0.69
C ASP A 39 -17.56 9.99 0.89
N VAL A 40 -18.82 9.67 0.61
CA VAL A 40 -19.37 8.30 0.68
C VAL A 40 -18.62 7.36 -0.25
N PHE A 41 -18.33 7.78 -1.48
CA PHE A 41 -17.55 6.99 -2.43
C PHE A 41 -16.13 6.71 -1.90
N MET A 42 -15.40 7.71 -1.41
CA MET A 42 -14.04 7.55 -0.89
C MET A 42 -14.01 6.71 0.40
N VAL A 43 -15.01 6.85 1.25
CA VAL A 43 -15.19 5.97 2.42
C VAL A 43 -15.44 4.52 1.97
N ALA A 44 -16.30 4.29 0.98
CA ALA A 44 -16.54 2.95 0.44
C ALA A 44 -15.27 2.35 -0.18
N VAL A 45 -14.51 3.14 -0.96
CA VAL A 45 -13.21 2.71 -1.53
C VAL A 45 -12.23 2.32 -0.44
N THR A 46 -12.10 3.13 0.61
CA THR A 46 -11.16 2.86 1.69
C THR A 46 -11.52 1.61 2.51
N GLN A 47 -12.82 1.34 2.69
CA GLN A 47 -13.29 0.19 3.48
C GLN A 47 -13.32 -1.11 2.66
N ALA A 48 -13.78 -1.06 1.43
CA ALA A 48 -13.97 -2.24 0.58
C ALA A 48 -12.81 -2.53 -0.38
N GLY A 49 -11.89 -1.57 -0.58
CA GLY A 49 -10.87 -1.66 -1.63
C GLY A 49 -9.95 -2.87 -1.49
N VAL A 50 -9.36 -3.10 -0.31
CA VAL A 50 -8.47 -4.27 -0.10
C VAL A 50 -9.24 -5.59 -0.25
N PRO A 51 -10.40 -5.80 0.41
CA PRO A 51 -11.22 -7.00 0.18
C PRO A 51 -11.55 -7.25 -1.30
N LEU A 52 -11.94 -6.21 -2.05
CA LEU A 52 -12.25 -6.33 -3.47
C LEU A 52 -11.02 -6.69 -4.32
N LEU A 53 -9.85 -6.13 -4.02
CA LEU A 53 -8.60 -6.50 -4.69
C LEU A 53 -8.24 -7.97 -4.43
N ILE A 54 -8.38 -8.43 -3.19
CA ILE A 54 -8.15 -9.84 -2.83
C ILE A 54 -9.12 -10.75 -3.61
N LEU A 55 -10.42 -10.42 -3.62
CA LEU A 55 -11.41 -11.17 -4.39
C LEU A 55 -11.10 -11.20 -5.88
N ALA A 56 -10.63 -10.09 -6.47
CA ALA A 56 -10.22 -10.04 -7.86
C ALA A 56 -9.01 -10.95 -8.15
N VAL A 57 -8.02 -11.01 -7.25
CA VAL A 57 -6.88 -11.93 -7.35
C VAL A 57 -7.35 -13.38 -7.23
N VAL A 58 -8.20 -13.69 -6.26
CA VAL A 58 -8.77 -15.04 -6.08
C VAL A 58 -9.60 -15.44 -7.31
N ALA A 59 -10.45 -14.56 -7.83
CA ALA A 59 -11.21 -14.80 -9.04
C ALA A 59 -10.33 -15.06 -10.28
N SER A 60 -9.13 -14.45 -10.34
CA SER A 60 -8.18 -14.66 -11.43
C SER A 60 -7.67 -16.11 -11.52
N TRP A 61 -7.81 -16.90 -10.46
CA TRP A 61 -7.46 -18.33 -10.43
C TRP A 61 -8.27 -19.16 -11.45
N TRP A 62 -9.54 -18.81 -11.61
CA TRP A 62 -10.45 -19.52 -12.53
C TRP A 62 -10.70 -18.76 -13.83
N TRP A 63 -10.48 -17.43 -13.85
CA TRP A 63 -10.81 -16.55 -14.98
C TRP A 63 -9.59 -16.32 -15.88
N GLY A 64 -9.85 -16.23 -17.21
CA GLY A 64 -8.79 -15.94 -18.19
C GLY A 64 -8.05 -17.17 -18.69
N GLY A 65 -8.71 -18.34 -18.69
CA GLY A 65 -8.14 -19.60 -19.18
C GLY A 65 -7.45 -20.44 -18.10
N GLY A 66 -7.43 -20.01 -16.84
CA GLY A 66 -7.04 -20.82 -15.67
C GLY A 66 -5.67 -21.51 -15.74
N GLY A 67 -4.75 -21.02 -16.57
CA GLY A 67 -3.45 -21.65 -16.78
C GLY A 67 -2.58 -21.61 -15.52
N ARG A 68 -1.63 -22.54 -15.41
CA ARG A 68 -0.69 -22.61 -14.26
C ARG A 68 -0.01 -21.30 -13.95
N THR A 69 0.36 -20.51 -14.96
CA THR A 69 0.99 -19.20 -14.78
C THR A 69 0.08 -18.21 -14.06
N GLU A 70 -1.22 -18.20 -14.34
CA GLU A 70 -2.17 -17.29 -13.64
C GLU A 70 -2.31 -17.69 -12.17
N ARG A 71 -2.36 -18.99 -11.88
CA ARG A 71 -2.38 -19.52 -10.52
C ARG A 71 -1.09 -19.21 -9.77
N HIS A 72 0.07 -19.35 -10.45
CA HIS A 72 1.37 -18.94 -9.90
C HIS A 72 1.36 -17.47 -9.47
N VAL A 73 0.88 -16.57 -10.34
CA VAL A 73 0.81 -15.13 -10.02
C VAL A 73 -0.15 -14.86 -8.86
N ALA A 74 -1.31 -15.54 -8.81
CA ALA A 74 -2.24 -15.38 -7.70
C ALA A 74 -1.61 -15.80 -6.35
N VAL A 75 -0.86 -16.92 -6.33
CA VAL A 75 -0.10 -17.33 -5.14
C VAL A 75 1.00 -16.32 -4.79
N ALA A 76 1.74 -15.83 -5.79
CA ALA A 76 2.76 -14.81 -5.59
C ALA A 76 2.16 -13.51 -5.00
N CYS A 77 0.97 -13.10 -5.43
CA CYS A 77 0.23 -11.98 -4.84
C CYS A 77 -0.06 -12.23 -3.35
N GLY A 78 -0.60 -13.41 -3.00
CA GLY A 78 -0.90 -13.76 -1.62
C GLY A 78 0.34 -13.78 -0.72
N LEU A 79 1.43 -14.37 -1.19
CA LEU A 79 2.71 -14.40 -0.47
C LEU A 79 3.29 -13.00 -0.28
N SER A 80 3.26 -12.16 -1.32
CA SER A 80 3.75 -10.77 -1.26
C SER A 80 2.92 -9.91 -0.32
N PHE A 81 1.60 -10.10 -0.34
CA PHE A 81 0.67 -9.45 0.57
C PHE A 81 0.99 -9.79 2.04
N LEU A 82 1.09 -11.09 2.36
CA LEU A 82 1.36 -11.55 3.73
C LEU A 82 2.75 -11.09 4.20
N LEU A 83 3.77 -11.25 3.35
CA LEU A 83 5.12 -10.80 3.69
C LEU A 83 5.18 -9.29 3.89
N GLY A 84 4.52 -8.51 3.01
CA GLY A 84 4.47 -7.06 3.12
C GLY A 84 3.83 -6.59 4.42
N LEU A 85 2.69 -7.15 4.81
CA LEU A 85 2.05 -6.84 6.08
C LEU A 85 2.92 -7.27 7.28
N THR A 86 3.60 -8.41 7.19
CA THR A 86 4.53 -8.85 8.24
C THR A 86 5.69 -7.85 8.40
N LEU A 87 6.26 -7.37 7.30
CA LEU A 87 7.30 -6.34 7.34
C LEU A 87 6.77 -5.03 7.94
N ASN A 88 5.55 -4.63 7.61
CA ASN A 88 4.93 -3.46 8.23
C ASN A 88 4.82 -3.62 9.76
N GLN A 89 4.42 -4.78 10.27
CA GLN A 89 4.36 -5.02 11.71
C GLN A 89 5.73 -4.85 12.38
N ILE A 90 6.81 -5.28 11.71
CA ILE A 90 8.18 -5.07 12.22
C ILE A 90 8.51 -3.57 12.24
N VAL A 91 8.16 -2.83 11.18
CA VAL A 91 8.38 -1.37 11.12
C VAL A 91 7.58 -0.64 12.20
N LEU A 92 6.34 -1.05 12.47
CA LEU A 92 5.50 -0.47 13.53
C LEU A 92 6.10 -0.60 14.94
N LEU A 93 6.92 -1.63 15.18
CA LEU A 93 7.66 -1.76 16.47
C LEU A 93 8.77 -0.72 16.62
N LEU A 94 9.24 -0.14 15.52
CA LEU A 94 10.39 0.77 15.48
C LEU A 94 9.98 2.23 15.23
N VAL A 95 8.88 2.46 14.50
CA VAL A 95 8.44 3.78 14.04
C VAL A 95 7.03 4.09 14.57
N HIS A 96 6.95 5.03 15.50
CA HIS A 96 5.68 5.44 16.11
C HIS A 96 5.27 6.83 15.57
N ARG A 97 4.81 6.88 14.31
CA ARG A 97 4.35 8.12 13.70
C ARG A 97 2.91 8.43 14.13
N VAL A 98 2.68 9.62 14.68
CA VAL A 98 1.34 10.12 15.01
C VAL A 98 0.53 10.29 13.73
N ARG A 99 -0.76 9.91 13.77
CA ARG A 99 -1.64 10.04 12.60
C ARG A 99 -1.98 11.49 12.29
N PRO A 100 -2.24 11.83 11.00
CA PRO A 100 -2.47 13.23 10.59
C PRO A 100 -3.68 13.87 11.27
N TYR A 101 -4.73 13.13 11.59
CA TYR A 101 -5.88 13.65 12.30
C TYR A 101 -5.59 13.94 13.80
N ASP A 102 -4.69 13.21 14.44
CA ASP A 102 -4.26 13.48 15.82
C ASP A 102 -3.24 14.63 15.87
N ALA A 103 -2.49 14.85 14.80
CA ALA A 103 -1.59 15.98 14.64
C ALA A 103 -2.29 17.27 14.17
N GLY A 104 -3.61 17.26 13.98
CA GLY A 104 -4.36 18.41 13.49
C GLY A 104 -4.13 18.78 12.02
N VAL A 105 -3.58 17.86 11.22
CA VAL A 105 -3.26 18.06 9.79
C VAL A 105 -4.46 17.71 8.90
N SER A 106 -5.35 16.82 9.35
CA SER A 106 -6.45 16.30 8.54
C SER A 106 -7.76 16.15 9.32
N HIS A 107 -8.89 16.19 8.60
CA HIS A 107 -10.21 15.81 9.08
C HIS A 107 -10.43 14.32 8.84
N LEU A 108 -10.91 13.60 9.85
CA LEU A 108 -11.15 12.17 9.77
C LEU A 108 -12.60 11.87 9.42
N LEU A 109 -12.84 11.15 8.31
CA LEU A 109 -14.17 10.74 7.85
C LEU A 109 -14.60 9.35 8.31
N ILE A 110 -13.72 8.56 8.93
CA ILE A 110 -13.98 7.18 9.39
C ILE A 110 -13.58 7.01 10.84
N ALA A 111 -13.78 5.82 11.41
CA ALA A 111 -13.37 5.53 12.79
C ALA A 111 -11.85 5.68 13.00
N ARG A 112 -11.46 6.16 14.17
CA ARG A 112 -10.05 6.28 14.59
C ARG A 112 -9.40 4.90 14.69
N SER A 113 -8.13 4.83 14.34
CA SER A 113 -7.28 3.66 14.57
C SER A 113 -6.35 3.92 15.76
N ALA A 114 -6.06 2.88 16.53
CA ALA A 114 -5.10 2.94 17.64
C ALA A 114 -3.65 2.76 17.20
N ASP A 115 -3.43 2.21 15.99
CA ASP A 115 -2.09 1.91 15.48
C ASP A 115 -1.38 3.15 14.96
N PRO A 116 -0.02 3.19 14.98
CA PRO A 116 0.77 4.23 14.35
C PRO A 116 0.44 4.44 12.86
N SER A 117 0.79 5.62 12.32
CA SER A 117 0.44 5.99 10.95
C SER A 117 1.29 5.31 9.88
N PHE A 118 2.58 5.08 10.16
CA PHE A 118 3.59 4.62 9.20
C PHE A 118 4.00 3.16 9.44
N PRO A 119 4.11 2.34 8.38
CA PRO A 119 3.68 2.56 7.01
C PRO A 119 2.20 2.19 6.79
N SER A 120 1.60 2.58 5.65
CA SER A 120 0.20 2.27 5.35
C SER A 120 0.00 0.83 4.88
N ASP A 121 -0.74 0.02 5.66
CA ASP A 121 -1.08 -1.37 5.31
C ASP A 121 -1.92 -1.47 4.03
N HIS A 122 -2.81 -0.51 3.77
CA HIS A 122 -3.61 -0.47 2.54
C HIS A 122 -2.73 -0.24 1.30
N ALA A 123 -1.72 0.62 1.41
CA ALA A 123 -0.74 0.83 0.34
C ALA A 123 0.09 -0.43 0.12
N THR A 124 0.60 -1.04 1.20
CA THR A 124 1.38 -2.28 1.12
C THR A 124 0.57 -3.41 0.50
N ALA A 125 -0.65 -3.64 0.96
CA ALA A 125 -1.53 -4.68 0.47
C ALA A 125 -1.83 -4.54 -1.04
N SER A 126 -2.25 -3.34 -1.47
CA SER A 126 -2.64 -3.10 -2.85
C SER A 126 -1.45 -3.12 -3.81
N PHE A 127 -0.32 -2.50 -3.44
CA PHE A 127 0.87 -2.48 -4.29
C PHE A 127 1.64 -3.80 -4.29
N ALA A 128 1.54 -4.65 -3.27
CA ALA A 128 2.07 -6.01 -3.32
C ALA A 128 1.43 -6.83 -4.46
N ILE A 129 0.12 -6.66 -4.69
CA ILE A 129 -0.58 -7.23 -5.84
C ILE A 129 -0.03 -6.66 -7.14
N VAL A 130 0.06 -5.33 -7.26
CA VAL A 130 0.57 -4.66 -8.48
C VAL A 130 1.96 -5.16 -8.85
N PHE A 131 2.91 -5.13 -7.91
CA PHE A 131 4.29 -5.55 -8.18
C PHE A 131 4.38 -7.05 -8.48
N SER A 132 3.55 -7.89 -7.88
CA SER A 132 3.50 -9.31 -8.22
C SER A 132 3.10 -9.52 -9.67
N TYR A 133 2.11 -8.80 -10.20
CA TYR A 133 1.75 -8.85 -11.62
C TYR A 133 2.84 -8.28 -12.53
N VAL A 134 3.49 -7.17 -12.14
CA VAL A 134 4.62 -6.58 -12.89
C VAL A 134 5.79 -7.57 -13.00
N PHE A 135 6.24 -8.15 -11.89
CA PHE A 135 7.38 -9.07 -11.84
C PHE A 135 7.12 -10.40 -12.56
N ASN A 136 5.87 -10.75 -12.80
CA ASN A 136 5.50 -11.90 -13.60
C ASN A 136 5.06 -11.54 -15.03
N ALA A 137 5.45 -10.36 -15.51
CA ALA A 137 5.22 -9.87 -16.88
C ALA A 137 3.73 -9.81 -17.31
N ARG A 138 2.81 -9.67 -16.34
CA ARG A 138 1.36 -9.52 -16.59
C ARG A 138 0.94 -8.05 -16.63
N VAL A 139 1.60 -7.26 -17.47
CA VAL A 139 1.50 -5.79 -17.50
C VAL A 139 0.07 -5.29 -17.65
N ARG A 140 -0.75 -5.89 -18.52
CA ARG A 140 -2.17 -5.49 -18.67
C ARG A 140 -2.96 -5.58 -17.37
N LYS A 141 -2.81 -6.69 -16.64
CA LYS A 141 -3.46 -6.86 -15.33
C LYS A 141 -2.86 -5.93 -14.27
N ALA A 142 -1.53 -5.77 -14.28
CA ALA A 142 -0.83 -4.84 -13.41
C ALA A 142 -1.37 -3.40 -13.54
N LEU A 143 -1.68 -2.93 -14.76
CA LEU A 143 -2.25 -1.60 -14.98
C LEU A 143 -3.64 -1.44 -14.36
N TRP A 144 -4.50 -2.45 -14.46
CA TRP A 144 -5.82 -2.41 -13.82
C TRP A 144 -5.71 -2.41 -12.30
N PHE A 145 -4.88 -3.27 -11.73
CA PHE A 145 -4.62 -3.29 -10.29
C PHE A 145 -3.94 -2.01 -9.82
N PHE A 146 -3.05 -1.41 -10.63
CA PHE A 146 -2.42 -0.13 -10.33
C PHE A 146 -3.44 1.01 -10.25
N ALA A 147 -4.37 1.10 -11.20
CA ALA A 147 -5.41 2.11 -11.18
C ALA A 147 -6.30 1.98 -9.91
N ALA A 148 -6.67 0.74 -9.56
CA ALA A 148 -7.45 0.47 -8.35
C ALA A 148 -6.63 0.75 -7.06
N ALA A 149 -5.36 0.37 -7.02
CA ALA A 149 -4.46 0.65 -5.90
C ALA A 149 -4.25 2.16 -5.71
N LEU A 150 -4.07 2.90 -6.83
CA LEU A 150 -3.93 4.35 -6.79
C LEU A 150 -5.18 5.03 -6.21
N LEU A 151 -6.36 4.64 -6.66
CA LEU A 151 -7.62 5.13 -6.10
C LEU A 151 -7.74 4.83 -4.59
N LEU A 152 -7.37 3.60 -4.20
CA LEU A 152 -7.38 3.18 -2.80
C LEU A 152 -6.44 4.02 -1.94
N VAL A 153 -5.20 4.23 -2.35
CA VAL A 153 -4.25 5.01 -1.54
C VAL A 153 -4.60 6.50 -1.48
N ILE A 154 -5.16 7.06 -2.57
CA ILE A 154 -5.71 8.42 -2.56
C ILE A 154 -6.86 8.49 -1.54
N SER A 155 -7.74 7.50 -1.49
CA SER A 155 -8.84 7.49 -0.53
C SER A 155 -8.34 7.51 0.92
N ARG A 156 -7.18 6.88 1.24
CA ARG A 156 -6.59 6.89 2.61
C ARG A 156 -6.16 8.29 3.06
N VAL A 157 -5.60 9.06 2.13
CA VAL A 157 -5.22 10.46 2.40
C VAL A 157 -6.48 11.33 2.45
N TYR A 158 -7.41 11.13 1.52
CA TYR A 158 -8.68 11.86 1.44
C TYR A 158 -9.51 11.73 2.72
N VAL A 159 -9.67 10.51 3.26
CA VAL A 159 -10.40 10.27 4.52
C VAL A 159 -9.61 10.66 5.77
N GLY A 160 -8.39 11.14 5.63
CA GLY A 160 -7.58 11.72 6.69
C GLY A 160 -6.80 10.73 7.57
N THR A 161 -6.63 9.48 7.16
CA THR A 161 -6.00 8.44 8.01
C THR A 161 -4.49 8.34 7.90
N HIS A 162 -3.92 8.74 6.76
CA HIS A 162 -2.48 8.60 6.48
C HIS A 162 -1.91 9.85 5.83
N TYR A 163 -0.64 10.11 6.07
CA TYR A 163 0.16 11.04 5.26
C TYR A 163 0.50 10.42 3.91
N VAL A 164 0.84 11.28 2.93
CA VAL A 164 1.37 10.80 1.65
C VAL A 164 2.68 10.00 1.86
N GLY A 165 3.52 10.41 2.81
CA GLY A 165 4.73 9.69 3.19
C GLY A 165 4.48 8.27 3.70
N ASP A 166 3.36 8.03 4.41
CA ASP A 166 2.97 6.68 4.86
C ASP A 166 2.61 5.78 3.68
N ILE A 167 1.97 6.36 2.66
CA ILE A 167 1.64 5.66 1.41
C ILE A 167 2.92 5.25 0.69
N LEU A 168 3.89 6.17 0.54
CA LEU A 168 5.18 5.88 -0.08
C LEU A 168 5.96 4.81 0.69
N GLY A 169 5.92 4.85 2.03
CA GLY A 169 6.50 3.81 2.88
C GLY A 169 5.86 2.45 2.63
N GLY A 170 4.53 2.38 2.56
CA GLY A 170 3.81 1.15 2.24
C GLY A 170 4.11 0.61 0.85
N ILE A 171 4.23 1.49 -0.16
CA ILE A 171 4.64 1.11 -1.53
C ILE A 171 6.06 0.53 -1.53
N ALA A 172 7.00 1.14 -0.80
CA ALA A 172 8.36 0.63 -0.68
C ALA A 172 8.40 -0.76 -0.02
N THR A 173 7.64 -0.96 1.06
CA THR A 173 7.49 -2.28 1.71
C THR A 173 6.91 -3.31 0.75
N ALA A 174 5.88 -2.95 -0.02
CA ALA A 174 5.28 -3.83 -1.03
C ALA A 174 6.28 -4.24 -2.12
N LEU A 175 7.09 -3.29 -2.60
CA LEU A 175 8.13 -3.55 -3.60
C LEU A 175 9.16 -4.55 -3.09
N ILE A 176 9.64 -4.37 -1.85
CA ILE A 176 10.58 -5.27 -1.20
C ILE A 176 9.96 -6.67 -1.05
N ALA A 177 8.74 -6.75 -0.52
CA ALA A 177 8.05 -8.02 -0.31
C ALA A 177 7.83 -8.79 -1.63
N ALA A 178 7.32 -8.12 -2.66
CA ALA A 178 7.10 -8.74 -3.98
C ALA A 178 8.41 -9.14 -4.66
N GLY A 179 9.48 -8.35 -4.50
CA GLY A 179 10.82 -8.67 -4.97
C GLY A 179 11.39 -9.93 -4.31
N LEU A 180 11.28 -10.04 -2.99
CA LEU A 180 11.72 -11.23 -2.25
C LEU A 180 10.94 -12.48 -2.65
N VAL A 181 9.60 -12.35 -2.78
CA VAL A 181 8.75 -13.46 -3.25
C VAL A 181 9.13 -13.87 -4.66
N ARG A 182 9.39 -12.94 -5.58
CA ARG A 182 9.81 -13.24 -6.97
C ARG A 182 11.13 -14.03 -7.01
N ILE A 183 12.04 -13.78 -6.08
CA ILE A 183 13.31 -14.50 -5.97
C ILE A 183 13.10 -15.90 -5.38
N ALA A 184 12.30 -16.00 -4.31
CA ALA A 184 12.12 -17.22 -3.53
C ALA A 184 11.10 -18.20 -4.15
N TYR A 185 9.98 -17.68 -4.70
CA TYR A 185 8.89 -18.47 -5.28
C TYR A 185 8.92 -18.35 -6.81
N ARG A 186 9.50 -19.37 -7.46
CA ARG A 186 9.68 -19.38 -8.94
C ARG A 186 8.67 -20.31 -9.61
N GLU A 187 8.15 -19.86 -10.74
CA GLU A 187 7.26 -20.65 -11.59
C GLU A 187 7.93 -21.98 -12.04
N GLY A 188 7.17 -23.07 -12.05
CA GLY A 188 7.60 -24.38 -12.50
C GLY A 188 8.45 -25.17 -11.51
N THR A 189 8.69 -24.67 -10.28
CA THR A 189 9.32 -25.44 -9.19
C THR A 189 8.39 -26.57 -8.70
N ARG A 190 8.92 -27.52 -7.92
CA ARG A 190 8.10 -28.60 -7.34
C ARG A 190 6.99 -28.07 -6.45
N ILE A 191 7.29 -27.04 -5.63
CA ILE A 191 6.32 -26.39 -4.74
C ILE A 191 5.26 -25.68 -5.57
N ASP A 192 5.66 -24.92 -6.56
CA ASP A 192 4.74 -24.19 -7.45
C ASP A 192 3.78 -25.17 -8.17
N ARG A 193 4.31 -26.24 -8.76
CA ARG A 193 3.49 -27.26 -9.43
C ARG A 193 2.51 -27.95 -8.48
N TRP A 194 2.90 -28.18 -7.25
CA TRP A 194 2.03 -28.78 -6.24
C TRP A 194 0.88 -27.82 -5.88
N VAL A 195 1.21 -26.56 -5.53
CA VAL A 195 0.21 -25.54 -5.14
C VAL A 195 -0.72 -25.19 -6.31
N THR A 196 -0.18 -24.95 -7.50
CA THR A 196 -0.98 -24.58 -8.70
C THR A 196 -1.73 -25.74 -9.31
N GLY A 197 -1.43 -26.98 -8.93
CA GLY A 197 -2.12 -28.19 -9.34
C GLY A 197 -3.27 -28.63 -8.41
N LEU A 198 -3.44 -27.97 -7.26
CA LEU A 198 -4.58 -28.15 -6.38
C LEU A 198 -5.80 -27.49 -7.03
N LEU A 199 -6.78 -28.25 -7.55
CA LEU A 199 -7.96 -27.81 -8.32
C LEU A 199 -7.70 -27.67 -9.81
#